data_df79e391af1db7a55a3adaa4d70f2e2d
#
_entry.id   df79e391af1db7a55a3adaa4d70f2e2d
#
_cell.length_a   1.000
_cell.length_b   1.000
_cell.length_c   1.000
_cell.angle_alpha   90.00
_cell.angle_beta   90.00
_cell.angle_gamma   90.00
#
_symmetry.space_group_name_H-M   'P 1'
#
loop_
_entity.id
_entity.type
_entity.pdbx_description
1 polymer ?
#
loop_
_entity_poly.entity_id
_entity_poly.type
_entity_poly.pdbx_seq_one_letter_code
_entity_poly.pdbx_strand_id
1 'polypeptide(L)'
;MRTALRVFGTCIGLALFAAVVFIACARAGLLTPSEASLRARYALPNSKFIEIDGEPIHYVDEGSGAPIVLVHGSLGSLLMWNDWAKALTGHYRVIRYDRPPAGLSGPDPQNRYDIERETVVLDGLVDRLGLDRFFLVATSSGGISALDYAASHPGRIEGLVVSNIGVGVLKPNPTRYPWILREMRAIDPVFKKWRSQAEWRLVLENNMVDRAKITDALVRQWTDLNNRAVTYVAARQPRTGSNPFARAQGDLEKIAAPALVLWSENDSEIPPHPTADDAIKYLGSADKTLIVVPHCEHMMPLDCGPESVAAAMPFFDRVSAQAP
;
A
#
# COMPACT_ATOMS: atom_id res chain seq x y z
N MET A 1 -42.36 31.73 -22.42
CA MET A 1 -42.22 31.31 -21.01
C MET A 1 -42.60 29.84 -20.79
N ARG A 2 -43.78 29.35 -21.18
CA ARG A 2 -44.20 27.93 -20.97
C ARG A 2 -43.32 26.89 -21.67
N THR A 3 -42.85 27.16 -22.90
CA THR A 3 -41.94 26.25 -23.63
C THR A 3 -40.56 26.13 -22.97
N ALA A 4 -39.97 27.25 -22.52
CA ALA A 4 -38.70 27.26 -21.81
C ALA A 4 -38.78 26.48 -20.49
N LEU A 5 -39.88 26.60 -19.75
CA LEU A 5 -40.10 25.86 -18.50
C LEU A 5 -40.25 24.35 -18.74
N ARG A 6 -40.90 23.94 -19.84
CA ARG A 6 -40.99 22.53 -20.23
C ARG A 6 -39.63 21.94 -20.62
N VAL A 7 -38.86 22.66 -21.45
CA VAL A 7 -37.51 22.24 -21.83
C VAL A 7 -36.63 22.12 -20.60
N PHE A 8 -36.65 23.09 -19.69
CA PHE A 8 -35.88 23.05 -18.45
C PHE A 8 -36.28 21.87 -17.54
N GLY A 9 -37.59 21.63 -17.39
CA GLY A 9 -38.08 20.46 -16.63
C GLY A 9 -37.68 19.13 -17.26
N THR A 10 -37.69 19.02 -18.58
CA THR A 10 -37.23 17.82 -19.30
C THR A 10 -35.72 17.60 -19.10
N CYS A 11 -34.88 18.66 -19.19
CA CYS A 11 -33.44 18.57 -18.95
C CYS A 11 -33.12 18.11 -17.52
N ILE A 12 -33.84 18.65 -16.53
CA ILE A 12 -33.68 18.20 -15.13
C ILE A 12 -34.09 16.73 -14.99
N GLY A 13 -35.21 16.32 -15.57
CA GLY A 13 -35.68 14.93 -15.51
C GLY A 13 -34.67 13.95 -16.13
N LEU A 14 -34.11 14.30 -17.28
CA LEU A 14 -33.05 13.50 -17.92
C LEU A 14 -31.78 13.45 -17.09
N ALA A 15 -31.35 14.55 -16.49
CA ALA A 15 -30.16 14.59 -15.62
C ALA A 15 -30.36 13.73 -14.37
N LEU A 16 -31.52 13.79 -13.73
CA LEU A 16 -31.83 12.94 -12.57
C LEU A 16 -31.90 11.47 -12.96
N PHE A 17 -32.52 11.13 -14.09
CA PHE A 17 -32.52 9.75 -14.58
C PHE A 17 -31.10 9.23 -14.86
N ALA A 18 -30.26 10.01 -15.54
CA ALA A 18 -28.88 9.66 -15.80
C ALA A 18 -28.08 9.45 -14.49
N ALA A 19 -28.28 10.31 -13.48
CA ALA A 19 -27.68 10.16 -12.17
C ALA A 19 -28.08 8.85 -11.46
N VAL A 20 -29.39 8.51 -11.50
CA VAL A 20 -29.91 7.26 -10.92
C VAL A 20 -29.29 6.04 -11.62
N VAL A 21 -29.27 6.04 -12.96
CA VAL A 21 -28.65 4.96 -13.74
C VAL A 21 -27.16 4.85 -13.43
N PHE A 22 -26.44 5.96 -13.37
CA PHE A 22 -25.03 5.98 -13.03
C PHE A 22 -24.77 5.38 -11.64
N ILE A 23 -25.54 5.80 -10.62
CA ILE A 23 -25.43 5.26 -9.26
C ILE A 23 -25.74 3.76 -9.25
N ALA A 24 -26.77 3.32 -9.97
CA ALA A 24 -27.11 1.90 -10.06
C ALA A 24 -25.99 1.09 -10.69
N CYS A 25 -25.37 1.57 -11.79
CA CYS A 25 -24.22 0.95 -12.43
C CYS A 25 -23.01 0.88 -11.49
N ALA A 26 -22.70 1.99 -10.79
CA ALA A 26 -21.62 2.03 -9.81
C ALA A 26 -21.82 0.99 -8.69
N ARG A 27 -23.04 0.94 -8.13
CA ARG A 27 -23.40 -0.02 -7.06
C ARG A 27 -23.37 -1.47 -7.52
N ALA A 28 -23.70 -1.73 -8.79
CA ALA A 28 -23.65 -3.04 -9.40
C ALA A 28 -22.23 -3.48 -9.78
N GLY A 29 -21.24 -2.57 -9.71
CA GLY A 29 -19.86 -2.83 -10.13
C GLY A 29 -19.65 -2.82 -11.64
N LEU A 30 -20.63 -2.32 -12.41
CA LEU A 30 -20.55 -2.28 -13.88
C LEU A 30 -19.56 -1.22 -14.41
N LEU A 31 -19.14 -0.31 -13.55
CA LEU A 31 -18.13 0.71 -13.87
C LEU A 31 -16.69 0.25 -13.52
N THR A 32 -16.53 -0.94 -12.99
CA THR A 32 -15.23 -1.51 -12.61
C THR A 32 -14.74 -2.45 -13.72
N PRO A 33 -13.48 -2.36 -14.15
CA PRO A 33 -12.93 -3.32 -15.11
C PRO A 33 -12.98 -4.77 -14.58
N SER A 34 -13.15 -5.73 -15.49
CA SER A 34 -13.08 -7.14 -15.12
C SER A 34 -11.68 -7.54 -14.67
N GLU A 35 -11.56 -8.60 -13.85
CA GLU A 35 -10.26 -9.14 -13.41
C GLU A 35 -9.35 -9.48 -14.60
N ALA A 36 -9.90 -10.04 -15.67
CA ALA A 36 -9.14 -10.33 -16.89
C ALA A 36 -8.59 -9.04 -17.54
N SER A 37 -9.41 -7.97 -17.59
CA SER A 37 -8.98 -6.66 -18.11
C SER A 37 -7.91 -6.03 -17.22
N LEU A 38 -8.02 -6.16 -15.89
CA LEU A 38 -7.04 -5.66 -14.94
C LEU A 38 -5.71 -6.40 -15.09
N ARG A 39 -5.73 -7.73 -15.18
CA ARG A 39 -4.53 -8.54 -15.46
C ARG A 39 -3.87 -8.17 -16.79
N ALA A 40 -4.64 -8.05 -17.87
CA ALA A 40 -4.11 -7.66 -19.17
C ALA A 40 -3.46 -6.27 -19.18
N ARG A 41 -3.90 -5.37 -18.30
CA ARG A 41 -3.45 -3.97 -18.25
C ARG A 41 -2.30 -3.74 -17.28
N TYR A 42 -2.30 -4.43 -16.13
CA TYR A 42 -1.42 -4.13 -15.01
C TYR A 42 -0.46 -5.26 -14.61
N ALA A 43 -0.62 -6.47 -15.14
CA ALA A 43 0.40 -7.49 -14.97
C ALA A 43 1.66 -7.11 -15.77
N LEU A 44 2.81 -7.24 -15.12
CA LEU A 44 4.11 -7.07 -15.76
C LEU A 44 4.47 -8.33 -16.58
N PRO A 45 5.40 -8.24 -17.54
CA PRO A 45 5.81 -9.42 -18.34
C PRO A 45 6.30 -10.62 -17.50
N ASN A 46 6.89 -10.35 -16.34
CA ASN A 46 7.40 -11.32 -15.39
C ASN A 46 6.46 -11.55 -14.18
N SER A 47 5.22 -11.07 -14.24
CA SER A 47 4.20 -11.34 -13.23
C SER A 47 3.90 -12.83 -13.10
N LYS A 48 3.84 -13.28 -11.86
CA LYS A 48 3.52 -14.63 -11.47
C LYS A 48 2.36 -14.65 -10.48
N PHE A 49 1.68 -15.78 -10.38
CA PHE A 49 0.63 -16.02 -9.41
C PHE A 49 0.92 -17.31 -8.67
N ILE A 50 0.80 -17.26 -7.35
CA ILE A 50 0.96 -18.42 -6.47
C ILE A 50 -0.25 -18.50 -5.54
N GLU A 51 -0.70 -19.72 -5.25
CA GLU A 51 -1.87 -19.92 -4.41
C GLU A 51 -1.42 -20.19 -2.96
N ILE A 52 -1.94 -19.40 -2.01
CA ILE A 52 -1.70 -19.57 -0.58
C ILE A 52 -3.06 -19.74 0.11
N ASP A 53 -3.33 -20.96 0.59
CA ASP A 53 -4.61 -21.36 1.18
C ASP A 53 -5.84 -21.03 0.31
N GLY A 54 -5.74 -21.28 -1.00
CA GLY A 54 -6.80 -20.99 -1.96
C GLY A 54 -6.90 -19.55 -2.42
N GLU A 55 -6.02 -18.66 -1.93
CA GLU A 55 -5.97 -17.28 -2.33
C GLU A 55 -4.86 -17.04 -3.36
N PRO A 56 -5.18 -16.54 -4.57
CA PRO A 56 -4.17 -16.24 -5.58
C PRO A 56 -3.40 -14.97 -5.22
N ILE A 57 -2.09 -15.08 -5.05
CA ILE A 57 -1.18 -13.99 -4.74
C ILE A 57 -0.38 -13.62 -5.99
N HIS A 58 -0.55 -12.40 -6.44
CA HIS A 58 0.24 -11.82 -7.53
C HIS A 58 1.58 -11.34 -7.00
N TYR A 59 2.67 -11.74 -7.66
CA TYR A 59 4.02 -11.33 -7.30
C TYR A 59 4.94 -11.21 -8.52
N VAL A 60 6.06 -10.55 -8.32
CA VAL A 60 7.18 -10.45 -9.25
C VAL A 60 8.44 -10.85 -8.48
N ASP A 61 9.28 -11.66 -9.11
CA ASP A 61 10.55 -12.16 -8.59
C ASP A 61 11.60 -11.93 -9.68
N GLU A 62 12.51 -11.01 -9.44
CA GLU A 62 13.45 -10.50 -10.45
C GLU A 62 14.84 -10.23 -9.83
N GLY A 63 15.88 -10.24 -10.66
CA GLY A 63 17.26 -10.10 -10.19
C GLY A 63 17.83 -11.38 -9.60
N SER A 64 18.98 -11.26 -8.93
CA SER A 64 19.71 -12.38 -8.28
C SER A 64 20.56 -11.84 -7.13
N GLY A 65 20.96 -12.72 -6.20
CA GLY A 65 21.72 -12.37 -5.00
C GLY A 65 20.89 -12.47 -3.73
N ALA A 66 21.24 -11.72 -2.69
CA ALA A 66 20.51 -11.71 -1.42
C ALA A 66 19.06 -11.26 -1.63
N PRO A 67 18.06 -11.99 -1.07
CA PRO A 67 16.66 -11.67 -1.35
C PRO A 67 16.18 -10.46 -0.56
N ILE A 68 15.41 -9.60 -1.23
CA ILE A 68 14.67 -8.46 -0.66
C ILE A 68 13.19 -8.63 -0.95
N VAL A 69 12.35 -8.63 0.07
CA VAL A 69 10.89 -8.70 -0.06
C VAL A 69 10.30 -7.32 0.21
N LEU A 70 9.52 -6.80 -0.75
CA LEU A 70 8.91 -5.46 -0.71
C LEU A 70 7.40 -5.55 -0.46
N VAL A 71 6.94 -4.90 0.62
CA VAL A 71 5.55 -4.94 1.14
C VAL A 71 4.93 -3.55 1.05
N HIS A 72 3.94 -3.37 0.17
CA HIS A 72 3.30 -2.08 -0.06
C HIS A 72 2.30 -1.68 1.03
N GLY A 73 1.98 -0.39 1.12
CA GLY A 73 0.99 0.18 2.02
C GLY A 73 -0.46 0.03 1.54
N SER A 74 -1.39 0.63 2.29
CA SER A 74 -2.81 0.69 1.90
C SER A 74 -2.99 1.35 0.53
N LEU A 75 -3.99 0.88 -0.22
CA LEU A 75 -4.33 1.39 -1.55
C LEU A 75 -3.23 1.22 -2.61
N GLY A 76 -2.06 0.71 -2.23
CA GLY A 76 -0.94 0.43 -3.11
C GLY A 76 -1.08 -0.89 -3.87
N SER A 77 -0.06 -1.18 -4.65
CA SER A 77 0.21 -2.47 -5.29
C SER A 77 1.71 -2.66 -5.42
N LEU A 78 2.15 -3.83 -5.86
CA LEU A 78 3.58 -4.07 -6.14
C LEU A 78 4.19 -3.06 -7.13
N LEU A 79 3.35 -2.39 -7.94
CA LEU A 79 3.79 -1.40 -8.91
C LEU A 79 4.36 -0.12 -8.27
N MET A 80 4.01 0.18 -7.02
CA MET A 80 4.59 1.35 -6.33
C MET A 80 6.09 1.19 -6.07
N TRP A 81 6.61 -0.03 -6.15
CA TRP A 81 8.01 -0.37 -5.94
C TRP A 81 8.86 -0.36 -7.22
N ASN A 82 8.34 0.17 -8.35
CA ASN A 82 9.05 0.09 -9.64
C ASN A 82 10.44 0.74 -9.59
N ASP A 83 10.59 1.91 -8.96
CA ASP A 83 11.89 2.59 -8.86
C ASP A 83 12.85 1.81 -7.95
N TRP A 84 12.36 1.27 -6.84
CA TRP A 84 13.11 0.41 -5.95
C TRP A 84 13.58 -0.87 -6.65
N ALA A 85 12.68 -1.57 -7.33
CA ALA A 85 13.02 -2.77 -8.07
C ALA A 85 14.07 -2.50 -9.15
N LYS A 86 13.91 -1.42 -9.91
CA LYS A 86 14.88 -1.00 -10.93
C LYS A 86 16.29 -0.75 -10.35
N ALA A 87 16.37 -0.15 -9.17
CA ALA A 87 17.65 0.13 -8.53
C ALA A 87 18.29 -1.11 -7.91
N LEU A 88 17.48 -2.02 -7.36
CA LEU A 88 17.96 -3.16 -6.57
C LEU A 88 18.29 -4.40 -7.42
N THR A 89 17.58 -4.65 -8.52
CA THR A 89 17.69 -5.91 -9.31
C THR A 89 19.06 -6.14 -9.94
N GLY A 90 19.93 -5.13 -10.01
CA GLY A 90 21.32 -5.29 -10.44
C GLY A 90 22.22 -6.00 -9.40
N HIS A 91 21.81 -6.06 -8.14
CA HIS A 91 22.60 -6.55 -7.02
C HIS A 91 21.88 -7.54 -6.11
N TYR A 92 20.55 -7.52 -6.11
CA TYR A 92 19.67 -8.26 -5.20
C TYR A 92 18.61 -9.05 -5.95
N ARG A 93 18.12 -10.15 -5.38
CA ARG A 93 16.89 -10.80 -5.81
C ARG A 93 15.72 -10.07 -5.17
N VAL A 94 14.89 -9.41 -5.97
CA VAL A 94 13.80 -8.55 -5.52
C VAL A 94 12.46 -9.27 -5.70
N ILE A 95 11.77 -9.49 -4.61
CA ILE A 95 10.42 -10.05 -4.57
C ILE A 95 9.47 -8.95 -4.13
N ARG A 96 8.47 -8.67 -4.94
CA ARG A 96 7.39 -7.74 -4.60
C ARG A 96 6.05 -8.37 -4.91
N TYR A 97 5.07 -8.21 -4.03
CA TYR A 97 3.78 -8.84 -4.18
C TYR A 97 2.65 -7.88 -3.85
N ASP A 98 1.47 -8.17 -4.39
CA ASP A 98 0.24 -7.48 -4.04
C ASP A 98 -0.33 -8.07 -2.75
N ARG A 99 -0.34 -7.30 -1.66
CA ARG A 99 -0.98 -7.71 -0.40
C ARG A 99 -2.49 -7.85 -0.62
N PRO A 100 -3.10 -9.01 -0.34
CA PRO A 100 -4.53 -9.17 -0.50
C PRO A 100 -5.36 -8.15 0.30
N PRO A 101 -6.46 -7.67 -0.29
CA PRO A 101 -6.97 -7.93 -1.63
C PRO A 101 -6.52 -6.88 -2.68
N ALA A 102 -5.42 -6.19 -2.44
CA ALA A 102 -4.94 -5.12 -3.31
C ALA A 102 -4.35 -5.64 -4.63
N GLY A 103 -4.07 -4.72 -5.54
CA GLY A 103 -3.45 -5.01 -6.82
C GLY A 103 -4.21 -6.05 -7.63
N LEU A 104 -3.54 -7.15 -8.00
CA LEU A 104 -4.13 -8.30 -8.72
C LEU A 104 -4.28 -9.55 -7.84
N SER A 105 -3.98 -9.47 -6.53
CA SER A 105 -4.15 -10.57 -5.58
C SER A 105 -5.59 -10.72 -5.11
N GLY A 106 -5.90 -11.90 -4.52
CA GLY A 106 -7.21 -12.23 -3.93
C GLY A 106 -8.29 -12.53 -4.96
N PRO A 107 -9.53 -12.76 -4.51
CA PRO A 107 -9.96 -12.66 -3.11
C PRO A 107 -9.54 -13.87 -2.25
N ASP A 108 -9.44 -13.67 -0.93
CA ASP A 108 -9.39 -14.77 0.04
C ASP A 108 -10.74 -15.50 0.05
N PRO A 109 -10.78 -16.84 -0.11
CA PRO A 109 -12.02 -17.60 -0.11
C PRO A 109 -12.86 -17.46 1.18
N GLN A 110 -12.21 -17.11 2.29
CA GLN A 110 -12.84 -16.92 3.60
C GLN A 110 -13.00 -15.43 3.97
N ASN A 111 -12.63 -14.53 3.06
CA ASN A 111 -12.66 -13.07 3.25
C ASN A 111 -11.86 -12.59 4.49
N ARG A 112 -10.70 -13.17 4.77
CA ARG A 112 -9.79 -12.76 5.85
C ARG A 112 -8.83 -11.71 5.33
N TYR A 113 -8.78 -10.55 5.98
CA TYR A 113 -7.91 -9.41 5.58
C TYR A 113 -7.38 -8.67 6.82
N ASP A 114 -7.12 -9.42 7.89
CA ASP A 114 -6.48 -8.97 9.11
C ASP A 114 -4.95 -9.11 9.04
N ILE A 115 -4.25 -8.61 10.05
CA ILE A 115 -2.79 -8.65 10.13
C ILE A 115 -2.31 -10.09 10.18
N GLU A 116 -3.00 -10.97 10.89
CA GLU A 116 -2.69 -12.38 11.01
C GLU A 116 -2.72 -13.08 9.64
N ARG A 117 -3.73 -12.77 8.81
CA ARG A 117 -3.80 -13.30 7.45
C ARG A 117 -2.69 -12.76 6.55
N GLU A 118 -2.37 -11.48 6.67
CA GLU A 118 -1.26 -10.89 5.91
C GLU A 118 0.08 -11.55 6.25
N THR A 119 0.32 -11.87 7.54
CA THR A 119 1.50 -12.59 8.01
C THR A 119 1.54 -14.01 7.44
N VAL A 120 0.42 -14.73 7.43
CA VAL A 120 0.32 -16.08 6.82
C VAL A 120 0.59 -16.03 5.31
N VAL A 121 0.09 -15.00 4.61
CA VAL A 121 0.37 -14.83 3.17
C VAL A 121 1.84 -14.58 2.91
N LEU A 122 2.48 -13.70 3.70
CA LEU A 122 3.91 -13.43 3.57
C LEU A 122 4.74 -14.69 3.85
N ASP A 123 4.44 -15.42 4.92
CA ASP A 123 5.12 -16.66 5.28
C ASP A 123 4.99 -17.72 4.18
N GLY A 124 3.77 -17.96 3.73
CA GLY A 124 3.52 -18.90 2.62
C GLY A 124 4.20 -18.49 1.31
N LEU A 125 4.34 -17.20 1.03
CA LEU A 125 5.04 -16.69 -0.16
C LEU A 125 6.55 -16.97 -0.06
N VAL A 126 7.19 -16.56 1.05
CA VAL A 126 8.64 -16.72 1.21
C VAL A 126 9.07 -18.18 1.32
N ASP A 127 8.23 -19.04 1.94
CA ASP A 127 8.46 -20.48 1.99
C ASP A 127 8.43 -21.12 0.60
N ARG A 128 7.41 -20.80 -0.22
CA ARG A 128 7.30 -21.35 -1.57
C ARG A 128 8.35 -20.83 -2.54
N LEU A 129 8.95 -19.68 -2.24
CA LEU A 129 10.10 -19.13 -2.99
C LEU A 129 11.44 -19.62 -2.48
N GLY A 130 11.48 -20.44 -1.41
CA GLY A 130 12.68 -21.00 -0.81
C GLY A 130 13.56 -19.93 -0.17
N LEU A 131 12.97 -18.92 0.48
CA LEU A 131 13.72 -17.86 1.13
C LEU A 131 13.94 -18.23 2.62
N ASP A 132 15.11 -18.71 2.97
CA ASP A 132 15.45 -18.99 4.38
C ASP A 132 15.67 -17.69 5.18
N ARG A 133 16.45 -16.76 4.61
CA ARG A 133 16.70 -15.42 5.17
C ARG A 133 16.57 -14.37 4.07
N PHE A 134 16.05 -13.20 4.43
CA PHE A 134 15.82 -12.12 3.49
C PHE A 134 15.75 -10.75 4.17
N PHE A 135 15.98 -9.70 3.40
CA PHE A 135 15.64 -8.34 3.81
C PHE A 135 14.14 -8.12 3.65
N LEU A 136 13.51 -7.57 4.67
CA LEU A 136 12.10 -7.21 4.63
C LEU A 136 11.95 -5.70 4.58
N VAL A 137 11.33 -5.19 3.52
CA VAL A 137 11.09 -3.76 3.30
C VAL A 137 9.61 -3.49 3.25
N ALA A 138 9.12 -2.55 4.04
CA ALA A 138 7.70 -2.28 4.10
C ALA A 138 7.39 -0.80 4.32
N THR A 139 6.24 -0.35 3.82
CA THR A 139 5.78 1.04 4.00
C THR A 139 4.35 1.11 4.54
N SER A 140 4.06 2.14 5.35
CA SER A 140 2.72 2.45 5.85
C SER A 140 2.06 1.23 6.52
N SER A 141 0.82 0.90 6.19
CA SER A 141 0.11 -0.26 6.75
C SER A 141 0.79 -1.61 6.46
N GLY A 142 1.57 -1.71 5.36
CA GLY A 142 2.40 -2.89 5.08
C GLY A 142 3.49 -3.09 6.12
N GLY A 143 3.96 -2.00 6.74
CA GLY A 143 4.90 -2.06 7.84
C GLY A 143 4.32 -2.74 9.08
N ILE A 144 3.01 -2.65 9.33
CA ILE A 144 2.40 -3.30 10.50
C ILE A 144 2.47 -4.82 10.39
N SER A 145 2.10 -5.38 9.24
CA SER A 145 2.22 -6.83 9.01
C SER A 145 3.67 -7.30 8.88
N ALA A 146 4.55 -6.47 8.32
CA ALA A 146 5.98 -6.77 8.27
C ALA A 146 6.64 -6.80 9.67
N LEU A 147 6.24 -5.91 10.56
CA LEU A 147 6.69 -5.91 11.96
C LEU A 147 6.19 -7.15 12.71
N ASP A 148 4.91 -7.50 12.53
CA ASP A 148 4.34 -8.72 13.11
C ASP A 148 5.09 -9.97 12.62
N TYR A 149 5.38 -10.04 11.31
CA TYR A 149 6.18 -11.12 10.74
C TYR A 149 7.61 -11.16 11.32
N ALA A 150 8.31 -10.03 11.32
CA ALA A 150 9.68 -9.94 11.81
C ALA A 150 9.80 -10.29 13.30
N ALA A 151 8.82 -9.87 14.11
CA ALA A 151 8.77 -10.18 15.55
C ALA A 151 8.49 -11.68 15.82
N SER A 152 7.72 -12.34 14.97
CA SER A 152 7.36 -13.76 15.11
C SER A 152 8.37 -14.71 14.44
N HIS A 153 9.19 -14.22 13.47
CA HIS A 153 10.16 -15.01 12.72
C HIS A 153 11.57 -14.38 12.75
N PRO A 154 12.15 -14.13 13.93
CA PRO A 154 13.40 -13.35 14.05
C PRO A 154 14.57 -13.96 13.30
N GLY A 155 14.61 -15.31 13.12
CA GLY A 155 15.68 -16.01 12.40
C GLY A 155 15.65 -15.82 10.89
N ARG A 156 14.55 -15.33 10.31
CA ARG A 156 14.38 -15.16 8.86
C ARG A 156 14.74 -13.76 8.36
N ILE A 157 14.89 -12.78 9.25
CA ILE A 157 15.14 -11.40 8.88
C ILE A 157 16.64 -11.12 8.86
N GLU A 158 17.18 -10.89 7.65
CA GLU A 158 18.56 -10.44 7.43
C GLU A 158 18.72 -8.99 7.87
N GLY A 159 17.78 -8.15 7.46
CA GLY A 159 17.63 -6.75 7.86
C GLY A 159 16.23 -6.25 7.57
N LEU A 160 15.77 -5.29 8.36
CA LEU A 160 14.44 -4.71 8.26
C LEU A 160 14.53 -3.25 7.79
N VAL A 161 13.73 -2.87 6.79
CA VAL A 161 13.50 -1.47 6.41
C VAL A 161 12.03 -1.16 6.54
N VAL A 162 11.66 -0.21 7.37
CA VAL A 162 10.27 0.26 7.50
C VAL A 162 10.18 1.76 7.25
N SER A 163 9.13 2.19 6.57
CA SER A 163 8.91 3.61 6.29
C SER A 163 7.48 4.06 6.56
N ASN A 164 7.34 5.27 7.11
CA ASN A 164 6.05 5.95 7.27
C ASN A 164 4.99 5.09 7.98
N ILE A 165 5.38 4.40 9.04
CA ILE A 165 4.53 3.45 9.79
C ILE A 165 3.82 4.12 10.96
N GLY A 166 2.60 3.67 11.27
CA GLY A 166 1.91 4.08 12.49
C GLY A 166 2.42 3.31 13.72
N VAL A 167 2.79 4.03 14.77
CA VAL A 167 3.28 3.46 16.04
C VAL A 167 2.53 4.09 17.21
N GLY A 168 2.14 3.27 18.18
CA GLY A 168 1.52 3.72 19.43
C GLY A 168 0.13 4.30 19.26
N VAL A 169 -0.07 5.54 19.67
CA VAL A 169 -1.35 6.24 19.59
C VAL A 169 -1.26 7.40 18.60
N LEU A 170 -1.74 7.17 17.39
CA LEU A 170 -1.85 8.24 16.40
C LEU A 170 -3.04 9.15 16.74
N LYS A 171 -2.78 10.46 16.75
CA LYS A 171 -3.84 11.46 16.88
C LYS A 171 -4.47 11.71 15.51
N PRO A 172 -5.80 11.59 15.38
CA PRO A 172 -6.46 11.94 14.12
C PRO A 172 -6.16 13.38 13.72
N ASN A 173 -5.78 13.60 12.48
CA ASN A 173 -5.68 14.92 11.88
C ASN A 173 -6.91 15.17 10.99
N PRO A 174 -7.98 15.81 11.51
CA PRO A 174 -9.22 15.98 10.74
C PRO A 174 -9.09 16.96 9.56
N THR A 175 -8.05 17.78 9.55
CA THR A 175 -7.81 18.77 8.48
C THR A 175 -6.84 18.28 7.42
N ARG A 176 -6.27 17.08 7.57
CA ARG A 176 -5.31 16.50 6.65
C ARG A 176 -5.80 16.48 5.19
N TYR A 177 -7.04 16.07 4.99
CA TYR A 177 -7.60 16.02 3.64
C TYR A 177 -8.28 17.33 3.25
N PRO A 178 -8.11 17.80 1.99
CA PRO A 178 -8.86 18.92 1.46
C PRO A 178 -10.36 18.74 1.68
N TRP A 179 -11.07 19.85 1.93
CA TRP A 179 -12.52 19.78 2.22
C TRP A 179 -13.31 19.05 1.14
N ILE A 180 -12.94 19.25 -0.14
CA ILE A 180 -13.59 18.59 -1.27
C ILE A 180 -13.47 17.07 -1.22
N LEU A 181 -12.30 16.54 -0.84
CA LEU A 181 -12.11 15.09 -0.69
C LEU A 181 -12.91 14.53 0.49
N ARG A 182 -13.08 15.32 1.55
CA ARG A 182 -13.94 14.95 2.69
C ARG A 182 -15.41 14.86 2.28
N GLU A 183 -15.92 15.85 1.50
CA GLU A 183 -17.27 15.81 0.98
C GLU A 183 -17.49 14.66 -0.01
N MET A 184 -16.53 14.38 -0.91
CA MET A 184 -16.59 13.21 -1.80
C MET A 184 -16.68 11.92 -1.01
N ARG A 185 -15.88 11.75 0.05
CA ARG A 185 -15.93 10.58 0.93
C ARG A 185 -17.24 10.47 1.72
N ALA A 186 -17.87 11.59 2.07
CA ALA A 186 -19.15 11.57 2.75
C ALA A 186 -20.28 10.94 1.91
N ILE A 187 -20.16 11.00 0.58
CA ILE A 187 -21.13 10.39 -0.35
C ILE A 187 -20.72 8.98 -0.81
N ASP A 188 -19.56 8.46 -0.42
CA ASP A 188 -19.10 7.08 -0.72
C ASP A 188 -20.20 6.00 -0.49
N PRO A 189 -20.98 6.05 0.60
CA PRO A 189 -22.06 5.06 0.81
C PRO A 189 -23.10 5.02 -0.30
N VAL A 190 -23.28 6.12 -1.05
CA VAL A 190 -24.20 6.20 -2.20
C VAL A 190 -23.69 5.34 -3.35
N PHE A 191 -22.38 5.39 -3.62
CA PHE A 191 -21.76 4.68 -4.75
C PHE A 191 -21.27 3.26 -4.36
N LYS A 192 -21.05 3.00 -3.10
CA LYS A 192 -20.61 1.73 -2.46
C LYS A 192 -19.27 1.16 -2.95
N LYS A 193 -19.11 0.97 -4.26
CA LYS A 193 -18.02 0.18 -4.83
C LYS A 193 -17.19 0.95 -5.86
N TRP A 194 -17.45 2.23 -6.01
CA TRP A 194 -16.85 3.00 -7.08
C TRP A 194 -16.51 4.41 -6.62
N ARG A 195 -15.29 4.84 -6.93
CA ARG A 195 -14.78 6.18 -6.74
C ARG A 195 -14.27 6.74 -8.06
N SER A 196 -14.46 8.04 -8.27
CA SER A 196 -14.06 8.68 -9.51
C SER A 196 -12.55 8.83 -9.63
N GLN A 197 -12.07 8.98 -10.88
CA GLN A 197 -10.67 9.34 -11.11
C GLN A 197 -10.29 10.68 -10.47
N ALA A 198 -11.23 11.63 -10.40
CA ALA A 198 -11.00 12.91 -9.72
C ALA A 198 -10.73 12.72 -8.23
N GLU A 199 -11.46 11.81 -7.57
CA GLU A 199 -11.22 11.49 -6.17
C GLU A 199 -9.86 10.82 -5.97
N TRP A 200 -9.51 9.84 -6.81
CA TRP A 200 -8.21 9.17 -6.73
C TRP A 200 -7.05 10.12 -7.04
N ARG A 201 -7.24 11.07 -7.96
CA ARG A 201 -6.26 12.13 -8.20
C ARG A 201 -6.03 12.97 -6.94
N LEU A 202 -7.08 13.40 -6.25
CA LEU A 202 -6.97 14.15 -5.00
C LEU A 202 -6.30 13.35 -3.88
N VAL A 203 -6.53 12.02 -3.82
CA VAL A 203 -5.83 11.14 -2.88
C VAL A 203 -4.32 11.12 -3.17
N LEU A 204 -3.93 10.94 -4.43
CA LEU A 204 -2.52 10.97 -4.83
C LEU A 204 -1.89 12.34 -4.56
N GLU A 205 -2.58 13.41 -4.94
CA GLU A 205 -2.15 14.78 -4.68
C GLU A 205 -1.96 15.11 -3.20
N ASN A 206 -2.68 14.49 -2.32
CA ASN A 206 -2.55 14.67 -0.88
C ASN A 206 -1.43 13.81 -0.26
N ASN A 207 -0.86 12.89 -1.00
CA ASN A 207 0.12 11.93 -0.49
C ASN A 207 1.44 11.92 -1.30
N MET A 208 1.62 12.88 -2.22
CA MET A 208 2.82 13.03 -3.05
C MET A 208 3.19 14.51 -3.17
N VAL A 209 4.47 14.83 -3.02
CA VAL A 209 5.02 16.17 -3.26
C VAL A 209 5.16 16.40 -4.78
N ASP A 210 5.72 15.42 -5.49
CA ASP A 210 5.97 15.54 -6.92
C ASP A 210 4.69 15.36 -7.76
N ARG A 211 4.04 16.48 -8.04
CA ARG A 211 2.81 16.53 -8.86
C ARG A 211 3.01 16.07 -10.30
N ALA A 212 4.23 16.15 -10.83
CA ALA A 212 4.52 15.73 -12.20
C ALA A 212 4.41 14.20 -12.37
N LYS A 213 4.59 13.43 -11.30
CA LYS A 213 4.40 11.98 -11.27
C LYS A 213 2.93 11.55 -11.28
N ILE A 214 2.00 12.45 -10.95
CA ILE A 214 0.56 12.16 -10.92
C ILE A 214 -0.03 12.25 -12.34
N THR A 215 0.41 11.34 -13.20
CA THR A 215 -0.06 11.24 -14.58
C THR A 215 -1.47 10.66 -14.66
N ASP A 216 -2.16 10.87 -15.79
CA ASP A 216 -3.47 10.24 -16.03
C ASP A 216 -3.37 8.70 -16.03
N ALA A 217 -2.24 8.14 -16.44
CA ALA A 217 -1.98 6.71 -16.38
C ALA A 217 -1.94 6.20 -14.93
N LEU A 218 -1.23 6.90 -14.04
CA LEU A 218 -1.17 6.57 -12.61
C LEU A 218 -2.55 6.70 -11.95
N VAL A 219 -3.26 7.79 -12.21
CA VAL A 219 -4.63 7.99 -11.67
C VAL A 219 -5.57 6.89 -12.14
N ARG A 220 -5.49 6.48 -13.42
CA ARG A 220 -6.28 5.37 -13.95
C ARG A 220 -5.92 4.05 -13.28
N GLN A 221 -4.62 3.75 -13.11
CA GLN A 221 -4.16 2.55 -12.41
C GLN A 221 -4.73 2.49 -10.99
N TRP A 222 -4.64 3.58 -10.23
CA TRP A 222 -5.18 3.66 -8.88
C TRP A 222 -6.70 3.49 -8.86
N THR A 223 -7.41 4.14 -9.79
CA THR A 223 -8.86 4.00 -9.93
C THR A 223 -9.26 2.56 -10.21
N ASP A 224 -8.63 1.94 -11.20
CA ASP A 224 -8.98 0.59 -11.65
C ASP A 224 -8.71 -0.45 -10.55
N LEU A 225 -7.54 -0.42 -9.91
CA LEU A 225 -7.14 -1.40 -8.90
C LEU A 225 -7.89 -1.23 -7.58
N ASN A 226 -8.20 0.02 -7.18
CA ASN A 226 -8.89 0.26 -5.91
C ASN A 226 -10.42 0.22 -5.99
N ASN A 227 -11.00 0.25 -7.20
CA ASN A 227 -12.43 0.07 -7.40
C ASN A 227 -12.85 -1.41 -7.54
N ARG A 228 -11.93 -2.36 -7.39
CA ARG A 228 -12.25 -3.79 -7.40
C ARG A 228 -13.27 -4.13 -6.32
N ALA A 229 -14.21 -5.02 -6.66
CA ALA A 229 -15.26 -5.44 -5.72
C ALA A 229 -14.68 -6.07 -4.43
N VAL A 230 -13.59 -6.82 -4.54
CA VAL A 230 -12.91 -7.45 -3.40
C VAL A 230 -12.30 -6.43 -2.44
N THR A 231 -11.69 -5.35 -2.94
CA THR A 231 -11.15 -4.28 -2.13
C THR A 231 -12.23 -3.61 -1.27
N TYR A 232 -13.42 -3.43 -1.83
CA TYR A 232 -14.56 -2.90 -1.09
C TYR A 232 -15.05 -3.82 0.03
N VAL A 233 -15.07 -5.14 -0.20
CA VAL A 233 -15.45 -6.14 0.82
C VAL A 233 -14.48 -6.11 1.99
N ALA A 234 -13.19 -6.12 1.72
CA ALA A 234 -12.14 -6.06 2.73
C ALA A 234 -12.23 -4.78 3.60
N ALA A 235 -12.46 -3.62 2.97
CA ALA A 235 -12.58 -2.34 3.67
C ALA A 235 -13.77 -2.27 4.65
N ARG A 236 -14.75 -3.16 4.52
CA ARG A 236 -15.95 -3.23 5.39
C ARG A 236 -15.87 -4.24 6.50
N GLN A 237 -14.82 -5.04 6.54
CA GLN A 237 -14.66 -5.99 7.65
C GLN A 237 -14.47 -5.24 8.97
N PRO A 238 -15.14 -5.68 10.06
CA PRO A 238 -14.85 -5.14 11.35
C PRO A 238 -13.37 -5.37 11.66
N ARG A 239 -12.66 -4.32 12.03
CA ARG A 239 -11.31 -4.49 12.57
C ARG A 239 -11.47 -5.14 13.95
N THR A 240 -11.32 -6.46 13.98
CA THR A 240 -11.31 -7.23 15.22
C THR A 240 -9.88 -7.24 15.75
N GLY A 241 -9.68 -6.87 17.02
CA GLY A 241 -8.38 -6.95 17.67
C GLY A 241 -7.92 -5.65 18.34
N SER A 242 -6.70 -5.67 18.82
CA SER A 242 -6.01 -4.53 19.44
C SER A 242 -5.75 -3.42 18.41
N ASN A 243 -5.54 -2.19 18.91
CA ASN A 243 -5.10 -1.08 18.08
C ASN A 243 -3.84 -1.51 17.24
N PRO A 244 -3.91 -1.50 15.90
CA PRO A 244 -2.80 -1.97 15.06
C PRO A 244 -1.49 -1.21 15.30
N PHE A 245 -1.57 0.06 15.69
CA PHE A 245 -0.39 0.88 15.98
C PHE A 245 0.23 0.55 17.35
N ALA A 246 -0.58 0.16 18.32
CA ALA A 246 -0.09 -0.35 19.61
C ALA A 246 0.57 -1.74 19.43
N ARG A 247 0.00 -2.59 18.54
CA ARG A 247 0.61 -3.86 18.17
C ARG A 247 1.96 -3.63 17.49
N ALA A 248 2.04 -2.74 16.49
CA ALA A 248 3.28 -2.38 15.81
C ALA A 248 4.37 -1.90 16.78
N GLN A 249 4.00 -1.12 17.80
CA GLN A 249 4.94 -0.73 18.86
C GLN A 249 5.49 -1.95 19.61
N GLY A 250 4.61 -2.87 20.07
CA GLY A 250 5.04 -4.08 20.80
C GLY A 250 5.86 -5.05 19.94
N ASP A 251 5.66 -5.04 18.61
CA ASP A 251 6.45 -5.85 17.69
C ASP A 251 7.82 -5.23 17.42
N LEU A 252 7.93 -3.89 17.30
CA LEU A 252 9.21 -3.19 17.23
C LEU A 252 10.13 -3.55 18.39
N GLU A 253 9.61 -3.65 19.62
CA GLU A 253 10.40 -3.96 20.82
C GLU A 253 11.03 -5.36 20.77
N LYS A 254 10.48 -6.29 19.99
CA LYS A 254 10.96 -7.67 19.85
C LYS A 254 11.99 -7.85 18.73
N ILE A 255 12.11 -6.89 17.82
CA ILE A 255 12.96 -7.01 16.63
C ILE A 255 14.42 -6.71 17.01
N ALA A 256 15.27 -7.72 16.87
CA ALA A 256 16.72 -7.63 17.14
C ALA A 256 17.56 -7.54 15.84
N ALA A 257 17.00 -7.85 14.68
CA ALA A 257 17.69 -7.76 13.40
C ALA A 257 18.15 -6.33 13.12
N PRO A 258 19.26 -6.12 12.36
CA PRO A 258 19.62 -4.80 11.86
C PRO A 258 18.43 -4.10 11.21
N ALA A 259 18.23 -2.81 11.50
CA ALA A 259 17.03 -2.13 11.03
C ALA A 259 17.28 -0.68 10.61
N LEU A 260 16.64 -0.30 9.51
CA LEU A 260 16.59 1.05 9.00
C LEU A 260 15.14 1.57 9.05
N VAL A 261 14.94 2.67 9.76
CA VAL A 261 13.68 3.42 9.74
C VAL A 261 13.85 4.56 8.74
N LEU A 262 13.07 4.52 7.66
CA LEU A 262 12.98 5.62 6.70
C LEU A 262 11.73 6.44 6.97
N TRP A 263 11.82 7.75 6.81
CA TRP A 263 10.63 8.60 6.95
C TRP A 263 10.62 9.72 5.93
N SER A 264 9.43 10.05 5.44
CA SER A 264 9.22 11.19 4.56
C SER A 264 9.18 12.48 5.37
N GLU A 265 9.97 13.49 4.97
CA GLU A 265 10.01 14.78 5.64
C GLU A 265 8.62 15.46 5.69
N ASN A 266 7.86 15.35 4.60
CA ASN A 266 6.58 16.00 4.42
C ASN A 266 5.38 15.09 4.69
N ASP A 267 5.57 13.93 5.34
CA ASP A 267 4.46 13.00 5.63
C ASP A 267 3.36 13.68 6.44
N SER A 268 2.27 14.03 5.78
CA SER A 268 1.10 14.65 6.42
C SER A 268 0.15 13.63 7.02
N GLU A 269 0.29 12.34 6.65
CA GLU A 269 -0.50 11.24 7.23
C GLU A 269 0.04 10.80 8.57
N ILE A 270 1.32 10.56 8.62
CA ILE A 270 2.04 10.12 9.81
C ILE A 270 3.29 10.98 9.93
N PRO A 271 3.18 12.19 10.50
CA PRO A 271 4.30 13.11 10.60
C PRO A 271 5.54 12.48 11.24
N PRO A 272 6.75 12.82 10.78
CA PRO A 272 7.99 12.20 11.29
C PRO A 272 8.15 12.44 12.79
N HIS A 273 7.74 13.61 13.29
CA HIS A 273 7.80 13.92 14.71
C HIS A 273 6.38 13.95 15.32
N PRO A 274 6.10 13.21 16.39
CA PRO A 274 7.03 12.33 17.15
C PRO A 274 7.12 10.88 16.62
N THR A 275 6.44 10.49 15.53
CA THR A 275 6.19 9.07 15.22
C THR A 275 7.45 8.33 14.78
N ALA A 276 8.33 8.95 13.97
CA ALA A 276 9.61 8.35 13.60
C ALA A 276 10.54 8.23 14.82
N ASP A 277 10.51 9.23 15.72
CA ASP A 277 11.28 9.21 16.96
C ASP A 277 10.82 8.08 17.87
N ASP A 278 9.50 7.85 17.96
CA ASP A 278 8.93 6.73 18.70
C ASP A 278 9.28 5.39 18.04
N ALA A 279 9.21 5.28 16.72
CA ALA A 279 9.57 4.06 16.00
C ALA A 279 11.02 3.63 16.28
N ILE A 280 11.99 4.56 16.16
CA ILE A 280 13.41 4.27 16.45
C ILE A 280 13.65 4.01 17.94
N LYS A 281 12.92 4.66 18.81
CA LYS A 281 13.02 4.47 20.27
C LYS A 281 12.56 3.07 20.68
N TYR A 282 11.40 2.63 20.19
CA TYR A 282 10.84 1.32 20.56
C TYR A 282 11.52 0.14 19.86
N LEU A 283 12.24 0.39 18.76
CA LEU A 283 12.95 -0.68 18.06
C LEU A 283 14.02 -1.34 18.93
N GLY A 284 13.88 -2.67 19.16
CA GLY A 284 14.73 -3.46 20.03
C GLY A 284 16.15 -3.72 19.47
N SER A 285 16.34 -3.53 18.16
CA SER A 285 17.64 -3.71 17.51
C SER A 285 18.73 -2.79 18.10
N ALA A 286 19.92 -3.36 18.33
CA ALA A 286 21.11 -2.59 18.69
C ALA A 286 21.74 -1.88 17.47
N ASP A 287 21.54 -2.45 16.27
CA ASP A 287 21.96 -1.87 14.98
C ASP A 287 20.76 -1.23 14.29
N LYS A 288 20.48 0.01 14.64
CA LYS A 288 19.33 0.76 14.12
C LYS A 288 19.68 2.18 13.69
N THR A 289 19.09 2.62 12.60
CA THR A 289 19.28 3.96 12.03
C THR A 289 17.95 4.56 11.61
N LEU A 290 17.78 5.87 11.82
CA LEU A 290 16.68 6.66 11.29
C LEU A 290 17.22 7.60 10.20
N ILE A 291 16.60 7.60 9.03
CA ILE A 291 16.85 8.56 7.95
C ILE A 291 15.53 9.22 7.56
N VAL A 292 15.51 10.54 7.61
CA VAL A 292 14.40 11.35 7.07
C VAL A 292 14.77 11.76 5.65
N VAL A 293 13.96 11.33 4.67
CA VAL A 293 14.17 11.60 3.24
C VAL A 293 13.49 12.94 2.91
N PRO A 294 14.25 13.95 2.44
CA PRO A 294 13.69 15.25 2.14
C PRO A 294 12.77 15.22 0.93
N HIS A 295 11.86 16.18 0.86
CA HIS A 295 10.95 16.40 -0.27
C HIS A 295 10.09 15.17 -0.64
N CYS A 296 9.72 14.36 0.34
CA CYS A 296 8.86 13.19 0.21
C CYS A 296 7.61 13.35 1.03
N GLU A 297 6.49 12.86 0.52
CA GLU A 297 5.22 12.68 1.22
C GLU A 297 4.98 11.20 1.57
N HIS A 298 3.81 10.87 2.10
CA HIS A 298 3.48 9.55 2.66
C HIS A 298 3.74 8.37 1.72
N MET A 299 3.49 8.53 0.43
CA MET A 299 3.70 7.47 -0.58
C MET A 299 5.15 7.42 -1.07
N MET A 300 6.12 7.38 -0.14
CA MET A 300 7.55 7.49 -0.39
C MET A 300 8.05 6.65 -1.60
N PRO A 301 7.76 5.34 -1.75
CA PRO A 301 8.29 4.57 -2.89
C PRO A 301 7.78 5.04 -4.25
N LEU A 302 6.64 5.73 -4.27
CA LEU A 302 6.03 6.28 -5.49
C LEU A 302 6.43 7.74 -5.72
N ASP A 303 6.50 8.52 -4.65
CA ASP A 303 6.78 9.97 -4.67
C ASP A 303 8.26 10.26 -4.89
N CYS A 304 9.12 9.66 -4.09
CA CYS A 304 10.57 9.84 -4.11
C CYS A 304 11.32 8.50 -4.11
N GLY A 305 10.89 7.58 -4.99
CA GLY A 305 11.45 6.23 -5.08
C GLY A 305 12.96 6.20 -5.25
N PRO A 306 13.56 6.94 -6.22
CA PRO A 306 15.01 6.99 -6.41
C PRO A 306 15.78 7.47 -5.19
N GLU A 307 15.30 8.52 -4.53
CA GLU A 307 15.94 9.12 -3.35
C GLU A 307 15.85 8.16 -2.15
N SER A 308 14.69 7.56 -1.96
CA SER A 308 14.45 6.65 -0.83
C SER A 308 15.23 5.33 -0.96
N VAL A 309 15.34 4.76 -2.15
CA VAL A 309 16.17 3.55 -2.36
C VAL A 309 17.65 3.88 -2.25
N ALA A 310 18.10 5.04 -2.73
CA ALA A 310 19.48 5.49 -2.57
C ALA A 310 19.86 5.67 -1.08
N ALA A 311 18.93 6.14 -0.26
CA ALA A 311 19.12 6.22 1.20
C ALA A 311 19.20 4.83 1.87
N ALA A 312 18.53 3.81 1.30
CA ALA A 312 18.52 2.44 1.84
C ALA A 312 19.70 1.58 1.37
N MET A 313 20.29 1.86 0.19
CA MET A 313 21.36 1.03 -0.39
C MET A 313 22.55 0.78 0.57
N PRO A 314 23.12 1.79 1.25
CA PRO A 314 24.24 1.56 2.17
C PRO A 314 23.91 0.62 3.32
N PHE A 315 22.64 0.56 3.74
CA PHE A 315 22.18 -0.38 4.76
C PHE A 315 22.21 -1.82 4.22
N PHE A 316 21.66 -2.07 3.03
CA PHE A 316 21.69 -3.40 2.42
C PHE A 316 23.11 -3.90 2.19
N ASP A 317 23.97 -3.06 1.60
CA ASP A 317 25.37 -3.41 1.30
C ASP A 317 26.13 -3.75 2.58
N ARG A 318 25.97 -2.94 3.63
CA ARG A 318 26.63 -3.16 4.92
C ARG A 318 26.19 -4.45 5.60
N VAL A 319 24.87 -4.71 5.63
CA VAL A 319 24.33 -5.90 6.30
C VAL A 319 24.68 -7.16 5.50
N SER A 320 24.59 -7.13 4.16
CA SER A 320 24.99 -8.24 3.30
C SER A 320 26.48 -8.61 3.44
N ALA A 321 27.34 -7.61 3.63
CA ALA A 321 28.79 -7.85 3.85
C ALA A 321 29.12 -8.49 5.21
N GLN A 322 28.19 -8.48 6.16
CA GLN A 322 28.32 -9.06 7.50
C GLN A 322 27.71 -10.47 7.58
N ALA A 323 26.95 -10.88 6.55
CA ALA A 323 26.37 -12.22 6.49
C ALA A 323 27.49 -13.27 6.37
N PRO A 324 27.41 -14.39 7.11
CA PRO A 324 28.45 -15.41 7.17
C PRO A 324 28.63 -16.17 5.85
#